data_94898f2b3909daa2d288e2fbad168dc2
#
_entry.id   94898f2b3909daa2d288e2fbad168dc2
#
_cell.length_a   1.000
_cell.length_b   1.000
_cell.length_c   1.000
_cell.angle_alpha   90.00
_cell.angle_beta   90.00
_cell.angle_gamma   90.00
#
_symmetry.space_group_name_H-M   'P 1'
#
loop_
_entity.id
_entity.type
_entity.pdbx_description
1 polymer ?
#
loop_
_entity_poly.entity_id
_entity_poly.type
_entity_poly.pdbx_seq_one_letter_code
_entity_poly.pdbx_strand_id
1 'polypeptide(L)'
;MRVAPFIAAFVTTMSTLSAQDIIYLKTGESLACRVDALTDNIVNFTLLSNAGTAGGTARRTVPAAQVDYVEFDFREGESAFFERRNAATSEQLKSWWDYYFPHLHRPRSRAAAYGIAFAAALLRETPDIAGTRALSIFDRIIERAWSADDIALAKQGRLRTLMALGDLETATVEARLLASQTEDPGLLIEVNYLLATADFQKLKTLQEEHPRWDEDDEVRPERNEIFHRALDQFLWPHLFHATREEVAARGLAGAAGLYLFAGEIEAARSRWQDLVHLYPETTFATEAKTLLKTHPSPTTAPTDTEP
;
A
#
# COMPACT_ATOMS: atom_id res chain seq x y z
N MET A 1 -9.24 68.49 -30.86
CA MET A 1 -9.90 67.75 -29.72
C MET A 1 -9.36 66.34 -29.73
N ARG A 2 -8.49 66.02 -28.77
CA ARG A 2 -7.95 64.67 -28.59
C ARG A 2 -8.67 64.05 -27.37
N VAL A 3 -9.44 62.98 -27.59
CA VAL A 3 -10.13 62.22 -26.56
C VAL A 3 -9.18 61.11 -26.11
N ALA A 4 -8.76 61.14 -24.87
CA ALA A 4 -7.99 60.07 -24.23
C ALA A 4 -8.90 58.94 -23.74
N PRO A 5 -8.56 57.66 -23.94
CA PRO A 5 -9.35 56.57 -23.40
C PRO A 5 -8.95 56.33 -21.95
N PHE A 6 -9.94 56.33 -21.05
CA PHE A 6 -9.83 55.91 -19.69
C PHE A 6 -9.80 54.37 -19.64
N ILE A 7 -8.65 53.80 -19.32
CA ILE A 7 -8.53 52.35 -19.01
C ILE A 7 -8.88 52.19 -17.54
N ALA A 8 -10.08 51.66 -17.27
CA ALA A 8 -10.45 51.19 -15.92
C ALA A 8 -9.75 49.87 -15.67
N ALA A 9 -8.72 49.88 -14.79
CA ALA A 9 -8.12 48.69 -14.27
C ALA A 9 -9.09 47.98 -13.31
N PHE A 10 -9.68 46.86 -13.75
CA PHE A 10 -10.43 45.97 -12.88
C PHE A 10 -9.39 45.21 -12.01
N VAL A 11 -9.23 45.67 -10.78
CA VAL A 11 -8.51 44.90 -9.76
C VAL A 11 -9.45 43.80 -9.27
N THR A 12 -9.30 42.61 -9.84
CA THR A 12 -9.94 41.40 -9.31
C THR A 12 -9.22 41.02 -8.01
N THR A 13 -9.79 41.41 -6.88
CA THR A 13 -9.39 40.87 -5.59
C THR A 13 -9.72 39.37 -5.59
N MET A 14 -8.72 38.53 -5.82
CA MET A 14 -8.82 37.11 -5.51
C MET A 14 -8.96 37.00 -3.98
N SER A 15 -10.17 36.79 -3.50
CA SER A 15 -10.42 36.35 -2.16
C SER A 15 -9.75 34.98 -2.01
N THR A 16 -8.68 34.91 -1.24
CA THR A 16 -8.11 33.64 -0.80
C THR A 16 -9.21 32.92 -0.02
N LEU A 17 -9.84 31.91 -0.62
CA LEU A 17 -10.71 30.98 0.08
C LEU A 17 -9.85 30.30 1.14
N SER A 18 -9.95 30.75 2.39
CA SER A 18 -9.36 30.08 3.52
C SER A 18 -10.01 28.70 3.65
N ALA A 19 -9.21 27.65 3.80
CA ALA A 19 -9.69 26.29 4.06
C ALA A 19 -10.79 26.30 5.13
N GLN A 20 -11.94 25.74 4.80
CA GLN A 20 -13.16 25.82 5.60
C GLN A 20 -13.62 24.42 5.98
N ASP A 21 -13.45 24.03 7.23
CA ASP A 21 -14.00 22.80 7.76
C ASP A 21 -15.50 22.96 8.00
N ILE A 22 -16.24 21.86 7.94
CA ILE A 22 -17.67 21.83 8.22
C ILE A 22 -17.95 20.81 9.33
N ILE A 23 -18.54 21.27 10.43
CA ILE A 23 -19.02 20.38 11.49
C ILE A 23 -20.50 20.11 11.22
N TYR A 24 -20.86 18.84 11.04
CA TYR A 24 -22.25 18.39 10.92
C TYR A 24 -22.71 17.90 12.29
N LEU A 25 -23.81 18.49 12.76
CA LEU A 25 -24.44 18.15 14.02
C LEU A 25 -25.52 17.07 13.81
N LYS A 26 -25.75 16.24 14.83
CA LYS A 26 -26.81 15.22 14.80
C LYS A 26 -28.23 15.82 14.69
N THR A 27 -28.36 17.13 14.92
CA THR A 27 -29.60 17.89 14.69
C THR A 27 -29.90 18.18 13.22
N GLY A 28 -28.92 17.89 12.32
CA GLY A 28 -29.00 18.25 10.90
C GLY A 28 -28.44 19.63 10.56
N GLU A 29 -28.02 20.41 11.56
CA GLU A 29 -27.31 21.67 11.33
C GLU A 29 -25.87 21.46 10.91
N SER A 30 -25.36 22.39 10.09
CA SER A 30 -23.93 22.42 9.70
C SER A 30 -23.29 23.75 10.09
N LEU A 31 -22.08 23.70 10.59
CA LEU A 31 -21.30 24.85 11.06
C LEU A 31 -20.03 24.97 10.22
N ALA A 32 -19.97 26.00 9.38
CA ALA A 32 -18.78 26.36 8.64
C ALA A 32 -17.77 27.02 9.57
N CYS A 33 -16.59 26.43 9.72
CA CYS A 33 -15.62 26.82 10.74
C CYS A 33 -14.21 26.38 10.37
N ARG A 34 -13.28 26.67 11.25
CA ARG A 34 -11.97 26.05 11.31
C ARG A 34 -11.89 25.24 12.60
N VAL A 35 -11.69 23.95 12.50
CA VAL A 35 -11.50 23.08 13.66
C VAL A 35 -10.08 23.30 14.20
N ASP A 36 -10.01 23.75 15.46
CA ASP A 36 -8.75 24.04 16.17
C ASP A 36 -8.24 22.79 16.91
N ALA A 37 -9.17 22.08 17.59
CA ALA A 37 -8.86 20.84 18.30
C ALA A 37 -10.11 19.98 18.44
N LEU A 38 -9.92 18.66 18.38
CA LEU A 38 -10.96 17.68 18.61
C LEU A 38 -10.45 16.67 19.63
N THR A 39 -11.23 16.49 20.69
CA THR A 39 -11.02 15.45 21.70
C THR A 39 -12.22 14.49 21.70
N ASP A 40 -12.13 13.39 22.44
CA ASP A 40 -13.24 12.44 22.57
C ASP A 40 -14.52 13.09 23.13
N ASN A 41 -14.39 14.19 23.87
CA ASN A 41 -15.50 14.84 24.54
C ASN A 41 -15.92 16.16 23.89
N ILE A 42 -15.03 16.90 23.26
CA ILE A 42 -15.22 18.30 22.88
C ILE A 42 -14.56 18.60 21.52
N VAL A 43 -15.27 19.33 20.68
CA VAL A 43 -14.75 19.95 19.46
C VAL A 43 -14.58 21.44 19.67
N ASN A 44 -13.35 21.95 19.61
CA ASN A 44 -13.03 23.37 19.64
C ASN A 44 -12.87 23.87 18.21
N PHE A 45 -13.53 24.97 17.89
CA PHE A 45 -13.50 25.53 16.55
C PHE A 45 -13.63 27.05 16.55
N THR A 46 -13.15 27.66 15.48
CA THR A 46 -13.29 29.08 15.22
C THR A 46 -14.29 29.30 14.09
N LEU A 47 -15.37 30.00 14.34
CA LEU A 47 -16.34 30.36 13.28
C LEU A 47 -15.67 31.29 12.28
N LEU A 48 -15.84 30.97 11.00
CA LEU A 48 -15.45 31.86 9.91
C LEU A 48 -16.60 32.84 9.68
N SER A 49 -16.38 34.13 10.00
CA SER A 49 -17.41 35.16 9.73
C SER A 49 -17.50 35.36 8.21
N ASN A 50 -18.72 35.33 7.67
CA ASN A 50 -18.98 35.76 6.30
C ASN A 50 -18.47 37.19 6.13
N ALA A 51 -17.68 37.44 5.08
CA ALA A 51 -17.12 38.74 4.74
C ALA A 51 -18.25 39.77 4.62
N GLY A 52 -18.37 40.64 5.62
CA GLY A 52 -19.38 41.73 5.63
C GLY A 52 -19.77 42.23 7.01
N THR A 53 -19.60 41.47 8.05
CA THR A 53 -19.84 41.93 9.42
C THR A 53 -18.53 41.96 10.21
N ALA A 54 -18.20 43.11 10.80
CA ALA A 54 -17.06 43.30 11.68
C ALA A 54 -17.23 42.49 12.99
N GLY A 55 -17.21 41.15 12.86
CA GLY A 55 -17.32 40.21 13.98
C GLY A 55 -16.06 39.41 14.07
N GLY A 56 -15.34 39.57 15.16
CA GLY A 56 -14.12 38.87 15.45
C GLY A 56 -14.27 37.35 15.38
N THR A 57 -13.18 36.68 15.09
CA THR A 57 -13.04 35.20 15.11
C THR A 57 -13.44 34.69 16.51
N ALA A 58 -14.69 34.22 16.64
CA ALA A 58 -15.18 33.69 17.90
C ALA A 58 -14.80 32.20 18.02
N ARG A 59 -13.93 31.88 18.97
CA ARG A 59 -13.72 30.49 19.36
C ARG A 59 -14.97 29.95 20.04
N ARG A 60 -15.40 28.77 19.63
CA ARG A 60 -16.56 28.07 20.19
C ARG A 60 -16.21 26.61 20.47
N THR A 61 -17.07 25.99 21.23
CA THR A 61 -16.94 24.59 21.63
C THR A 61 -18.28 23.90 21.46
N VAL A 62 -18.29 22.69 20.94
CA VAL A 62 -19.44 21.81 20.89
C VAL A 62 -19.09 20.46 21.50
N PRO A 63 -19.98 19.83 22.30
CA PRO A 63 -19.78 18.46 22.76
C PRO A 63 -19.64 17.48 21.60
N ALA A 64 -18.61 16.63 21.63
CA ALA A 64 -18.39 15.64 20.57
C ALA A 64 -19.58 14.70 20.38
N ALA A 65 -20.35 14.44 21.46
CA ALA A 65 -21.57 13.64 21.40
C ALA A 65 -22.68 14.24 20.51
N GLN A 66 -22.67 15.55 20.27
CA GLN A 66 -23.61 16.24 19.40
C GLN A 66 -23.15 16.31 17.94
N VAL A 67 -21.89 15.98 17.67
CA VAL A 67 -21.30 16.00 16.33
C VAL A 67 -21.57 14.64 15.68
N ASP A 68 -22.10 14.68 14.45
CA ASP A 68 -22.28 13.53 13.59
C ASP A 68 -20.93 13.19 12.93
N TYR A 69 -20.39 14.12 12.14
CA TYR A 69 -19.04 14.05 11.59
C TYR A 69 -18.46 15.44 11.32
N VAL A 70 -17.16 15.47 11.04
CA VAL A 70 -16.44 16.66 10.62
C VAL A 70 -15.87 16.44 9.23
N GLU A 71 -16.19 17.33 8.31
CA GLU A 71 -15.57 17.40 7.00
C GLU A 71 -14.40 18.39 7.08
N PHE A 72 -13.17 17.85 6.95
CA PHE A 72 -11.97 18.67 6.96
C PHE A 72 -11.63 19.13 5.56
N ASP A 73 -11.52 20.43 5.35
CA ASP A 73 -10.99 20.97 4.10
C ASP A 73 -9.47 20.81 4.03
N PHE A 74 -8.92 20.86 2.84
CA PHE A 74 -7.47 20.85 2.65
C PHE A 74 -6.84 22.16 3.15
N ARG A 75 -5.81 22.04 3.95
CA ARG A 75 -4.98 23.19 4.31
C ARG A 75 -4.21 23.70 3.10
N GLU A 76 -3.69 24.92 3.19
CA GLU A 76 -2.90 25.51 2.10
C GLU A 76 -1.75 24.56 1.70
N GLY A 77 -1.67 24.20 0.43
CA GLY A 77 -0.67 23.27 -0.11
C GLY A 77 -0.91 21.80 0.19
N GLU A 78 -1.87 21.45 1.06
CA GLU A 78 -2.13 20.07 1.47
C GLU A 78 -2.65 19.22 0.32
N SER A 79 -3.56 19.73 -0.51
CA SER A 79 -4.17 18.96 -1.60
C SER A 79 -3.11 18.39 -2.55
N ALA A 80 -2.21 19.22 -3.02
CA ALA A 80 -1.10 18.79 -3.89
C ALA A 80 -0.12 17.84 -3.18
N PHE A 81 0.07 18.00 -1.87
CA PHE A 81 0.87 17.07 -1.07
C PHE A 81 0.16 15.73 -0.89
N PHE A 82 -1.14 15.75 -0.61
CA PHE A 82 -1.95 14.53 -0.41
C PHE A 82 -1.97 13.63 -1.64
N GLU A 83 -2.05 14.19 -2.84
CA GLU A 83 -2.00 13.44 -4.10
C GLU A 83 -0.68 12.67 -4.28
N ARG A 84 0.44 13.28 -3.88
CA ARG A 84 1.78 12.68 -3.96
C ARG A 84 2.28 12.04 -2.67
N ARG A 85 1.43 11.89 -1.64
CA ARG A 85 1.81 11.40 -0.31
C ARG A 85 2.57 10.07 -0.31
N ASN A 86 2.26 9.18 -1.26
CA ASN A 86 2.91 7.87 -1.34
C ASN A 86 4.39 7.95 -1.78
N ALA A 87 4.79 9.05 -2.41
CA ALA A 87 6.18 9.33 -2.79
C ALA A 87 6.91 10.23 -1.76
N ALA A 88 6.20 10.75 -0.76
CA ALA A 88 6.76 11.64 0.24
C ALA A 88 7.66 10.88 1.24
N THR A 89 8.57 11.62 1.90
CA THR A 89 9.44 11.06 2.94
C THR A 89 8.69 10.90 4.26
N SER A 90 9.21 10.02 5.14
CA SER A 90 8.64 9.81 6.46
C SER A 90 8.65 11.10 7.31
N GLU A 91 9.67 11.94 7.18
CA GLU A 91 9.74 13.22 7.86
C GLU A 91 8.61 14.19 7.45
N GLN A 92 8.36 14.29 6.13
CA GLN A 92 7.26 15.10 5.58
C GLN A 92 5.88 14.60 6.02
N LEU A 93 5.69 13.28 6.08
CA LEU A 93 4.43 12.66 6.45
C LEU A 93 4.14 12.70 7.95
N LYS A 94 5.20 12.72 8.78
CA LYS A 94 5.07 12.72 10.24
C LYS A 94 4.19 13.86 10.75
N SER A 95 4.41 15.09 10.26
CA SER A 95 3.66 16.27 10.71
C SER A 95 2.17 16.15 10.38
N TRP A 96 1.81 15.61 9.20
CA TRP A 96 0.44 15.38 8.82
C TRP A 96 -0.20 14.25 9.61
N TRP A 97 0.54 13.16 9.84
CA TRP A 97 0.09 12.09 10.72
C TRP A 97 -0.20 12.58 12.13
N ASP A 98 0.72 13.31 12.76
CA ASP A 98 0.56 13.84 14.11
C ASP A 98 -0.65 14.78 14.20
N TYR A 99 -0.88 15.59 13.15
CA TYR A 99 -2.01 16.51 13.09
C TYR A 99 -3.35 15.78 12.98
N TYR A 100 -3.45 14.76 12.08
CA TYR A 100 -4.70 14.06 11.83
C TYR A 100 -4.95 12.87 12.75
N PHE A 101 -3.96 12.33 13.42
CA PHE A 101 -4.08 11.14 14.27
C PHE A 101 -5.21 11.22 15.31
N PRO A 102 -5.46 12.35 16.03
CA PRO A 102 -6.59 12.48 16.95
C PRO A 102 -7.96 12.26 16.29
N HIS A 103 -8.03 12.40 14.97
CA HIS A 103 -9.24 12.30 14.18
C HIS A 103 -9.40 10.92 13.49
N LEU A 104 -8.54 9.95 13.78
CA LEU A 104 -8.48 8.66 13.09
C LEU A 104 -9.83 7.90 13.12
N HIS A 105 -10.55 8.00 14.22
CA HIS A 105 -11.87 7.37 14.42
C HIS A 105 -13.03 8.15 13.80
N ARG A 106 -12.79 9.31 13.21
CA ARG A 106 -13.85 10.18 12.67
C ARG A 106 -14.12 9.86 11.19
N PRO A 107 -15.40 9.86 10.79
CA PRO A 107 -15.78 9.72 9.39
C PRO A 107 -15.08 10.76 8.50
N ARG A 108 -14.66 10.32 7.31
CA ARG A 108 -14.04 11.16 6.28
C ARG A 108 -12.73 11.86 6.70
N SER A 109 -12.16 11.46 7.82
CA SER A 109 -10.82 11.90 8.21
C SER A 109 -9.77 11.32 7.26
N ARG A 110 -8.77 12.12 6.88
CA ARG A 110 -7.61 11.69 6.11
C ARG A 110 -6.52 11.02 6.95
N ALA A 111 -6.76 10.87 8.25
CA ALA A 111 -5.78 10.36 9.21
C ALA A 111 -5.21 8.99 8.79
N ALA A 112 -6.08 8.05 8.44
CA ALA A 112 -5.64 6.71 8.03
C ALA A 112 -4.77 6.76 6.76
N ALA A 113 -5.16 7.55 5.75
CA ALA A 113 -4.38 7.68 4.52
C ALA A 113 -2.97 8.25 4.75
N TYR A 114 -2.83 9.25 5.66
CA TYR A 114 -1.52 9.76 6.06
C TYR A 114 -0.73 8.74 6.88
N GLY A 115 -1.38 8.03 7.79
CA GLY A 115 -0.75 6.99 8.58
C GLY A 115 -0.21 5.83 7.75
N ILE A 116 -1.00 5.35 6.77
CA ILE A 116 -0.59 4.30 5.83
C ILE A 116 0.61 4.77 5.00
N ALA A 117 0.55 5.98 4.44
CA ALA A 117 1.66 6.53 3.68
C ALA A 117 2.92 6.72 4.55
N PHE A 118 2.77 7.17 5.80
CA PHE A 118 3.87 7.35 6.75
C PHE A 118 4.53 6.01 7.11
N ALA A 119 3.75 5.00 7.46
CA ALA A 119 4.28 3.67 7.76
C ALA A 119 4.99 3.05 6.54
N ALA A 120 4.42 3.21 5.34
CA ALA A 120 5.05 2.76 4.10
C ALA A 120 6.37 3.49 3.80
N ALA A 121 6.46 4.80 4.07
CA ALA A 121 7.70 5.57 3.93
C ALA A 121 8.77 5.11 4.93
N LEU A 122 8.42 4.86 6.19
CA LEU A 122 9.32 4.30 7.19
C LEU A 122 9.93 2.98 6.74
N LEU A 123 9.12 2.08 6.18
CA LEU A 123 9.62 0.79 5.66
C LEU A 123 10.52 0.95 4.44
N ARG A 124 10.23 1.89 3.56
CA ARG A 124 11.05 2.16 2.37
C ARG A 124 12.40 2.78 2.72
N GLU A 125 12.46 3.63 3.74
CA GLU A 125 13.66 4.38 4.12
C GLU A 125 14.57 3.60 5.07
N THR A 126 13.99 2.94 6.08
CA THR A 126 14.75 2.29 7.16
C THR A 126 14.00 1.07 7.71
N PRO A 127 13.84 -0.02 6.94
CA PRO A 127 13.01 -1.17 7.35
C PRO A 127 13.46 -1.76 8.69
N ASP A 128 14.75 -1.97 8.88
CA ASP A 128 15.31 -2.63 10.08
C ASP A 128 15.12 -1.81 11.37
N ILE A 129 15.12 -0.47 11.25
CA ILE A 129 15.05 0.44 12.41
C ILE A 129 13.61 0.85 12.70
N ALA A 130 12.85 1.15 11.65
CA ALA A 130 11.53 1.75 11.76
C ALA A 130 10.36 0.75 11.60
N GLY A 131 10.64 -0.51 11.33
CA GLY A 131 9.61 -1.52 11.12
C GLY A 131 8.65 -1.68 12.31
N THR A 132 9.17 -1.72 13.54
CA THR A 132 8.32 -1.75 14.75
C THR A 132 7.41 -0.53 14.87
N ARG A 133 7.91 0.66 14.47
CA ARG A 133 7.10 1.87 14.45
C ARG A 133 6.03 1.81 13.37
N ALA A 134 6.34 1.29 12.20
CA ALA A 134 5.38 1.09 11.13
C ALA A 134 4.27 0.11 11.55
N LEU A 135 4.60 -1.01 12.22
CA LEU A 135 3.62 -1.92 12.82
C LEU A 135 2.69 -1.18 13.78
N SER A 136 3.24 -0.39 14.71
CA SER A 136 2.42 0.36 15.68
C SER A 136 1.46 1.35 15.00
N ILE A 137 1.84 1.95 13.87
CA ILE A 137 0.94 2.83 13.11
C ILE A 137 -0.19 2.03 12.48
N PHE A 138 0.13 0.90 11.82
CA PHE A 138 -0.89 0.03 11.23
C PHE A 138 -1.85 -0.54 12.28
N ASP A 139 -1.35 -0.98 13.45
CA ASP A 139 -2.17 -1.48 14.55
C ASP A 139 -3.18 -0.42 15.01
N ARG A 140 -2.76 0.83 15.17
CA ARG A 140 -3.65 1.93 15.55
C ARG A 140 -4.71 2.23 14.49
N ILE A 141 -4.37 2.10 13.19
CA ILE A 141 -5.34 2.27 12.11
C ILE A 141 -6.34 1.11 12.12
N ILE A 142 -5.89 -0.11 12.26
CA ILE A 142 -6.75 -1.30 12.32
C ILE A 142 -7.74 -1.22 13.50
N GLU A 143 -7.25 -0.74 14.66
CA GLU A 143 -8.05 -0.62 15.88
C GLU A 143 -9.07 0.52 15.82
N ARG A 144 -8.73 1.65 15.19
CA ARG A 144 -9.46 2.90 15.40
C ARG A 144 -10.00 3.57 14.14
N ALA A 145 -9.58 3.17 12.93
CA ALA A 145 -10.05 3.83 11.73
C ALA A 145 -11.54 3.58 11.48
N TRP A 146 -12.21 4.60 10.98
CA TRP A 146 -13.62 4.54 10.63
C TRP A 146 -13.89 3.75 9.34
N SER A 147 -13.00 3.85 8.36
CA SER A 147 -13.18 3.28 7.03
C SER A 147 -12.73 1.81 6.99
N ALA A 148 -13.61 0.92 6.52
CA ALA A 148 -13.27 -0.48 6.30
C ALA A 148 -12.15 -0.64 5.24
N ASP A 149 -12.12 0.22 4.22
CA ASP A 149 -11.10 0.20 3.18
C ASP A 149 -9.73 0.58 3.75
N ASP A 150 -9.66 1.60 4.62
CA ASP A 150 -8.43 1.99 5.29
C ASP A 150 -7.93 0.89 6.22
N ILE A 151 -8.83 0.21 6.94
CA ILE A 151 -8.50 -0.95 7.77
C ILE A 151 -7.93 -2.09 6.92
N ALA A 152 -8.52 -2.36 5.76
CA ALA A 152 -8.01 -3.39 4.84
C ALA A 152 -6.60 -3.04 4.32
N LEU A 153 -6.38 -1.79 3.91
CA LEU A 153 -5.06 -1.30 3.49
C LEU A 153 -4.03 -1.35 4.62
N ALA A 154 -4.44 -1.03 5.86
CA ALA A 154 -3.56 -1.12 7.02
C ALA A 154 -3.19 -2.57 7.34
N LYS A 155 -4.11 -3.53 7.24
CA LYS A 155 -3.82 -4.96 7.39
C LYS A 155 -2.80 -5.44 6.35
N GLN A 156 -2.93 -5.02 5.08
CA GLN A 156 -1.92 -5.31 4.04
C GLN A 156 -0.56 -4.72 4.41
N GLY A 157 -0.53 -3.45 4.81
CA GLY A 157 0.70 -2.78 5.23
C GLY A 157 1.38 -3.48 6.39
N ARG A 158 0.59 -3.93 7.37
CA ARG A 158 1.07 -4.69 8.53
C ARG A 158 1.71 -6.01 8.13
N LEU A 159 1.06 -6.78 7.24
CA LEU A 159 1.62 -8.02 6.72
C LEU A 159 2.95 -7.81 6.00
N ARG A 160 3.03 -6.78 5.13
CA ARG A 160 4.29 -6.44 4.44
C ARG A 160 5.38 -6.04 5.44
N THR A 161 5.01 -5.38 6.53
CA THR A 161 5.96 -4.99 7.58
C THR A 161 6.51 -6.20 8.32
N LEU A 162 5.64 -7.14 8.72
CA LEU A 162 6.07 -8.39 9.35
C LEU A 162 7.05 -9.17 8.45
N MET A 163 6.75 -9.25 7.14
CA MET A 163 7.66 -9.86 6.17
C MET A 163 9.01 -9.15 6.12
N ALA A 164 9.01 -7.82 6.06
CA ALA A 164 10.25 -7.03 6.02
C ALA A 164 11.09 -7.18 7.29
N LEU A 165 10.45 -7.42 8.43
CA LEU A 165 11.10 -7.70 9.72
C LEU A 165 11.54 -9.17 9.87
N GLY A 166 11.22 -10.04 8.90
CA GLY A 166 11.53 -11.47 8.97
C GLY A 166 10.61 -12.29 9.89
N ASP A 167 9.55 -11.70 10.44
CA ASP A 167 8.55 -12.42 11.23
C ASP A 167 7.56 -13.16 10.31
N LEU A 168 8.09 -14.18 9.63
CA LEU A 168 7.36 -14.95 8.63
C LEU A 168 6.23 -15.80 9.25
N GLU A 169 6.42 -16.24 10.49
CA GLU A 169 5.43 -17.07 11.19
C GLU A 169 4.16 -16.26 11.45
N THR A 170 4.29 -15.12 12.11
CA THR A 170 3.16 -14.21 12.38
C THR A 170 2.52 -13.74 11.07
N ALA A 171 3.32 -13.34 10.08
CA ALA A 171 2.83 -12.91 8.77
C ALA A 171 2.00 -13.99 8.08
N THR A 172 2.44 -15.25 8.11
CA THR A 172 1.74 -16.38 7.49
C THR A 172 0.40 -16.66 8.17
N VAL A 173 0.35 -16.66 9.51
CA VAL A 173 -0.88 -16.87 10.28
C VAL A 173 -1.90 -15.78 9.96
N GLU A 174 -1.49 -14.52 10.01
CA GLU A 174 -2.37 -13.39 9.71
C GLU A 174 -2.84 -13.36 8.26
N ALA A 175 -1.96 -13.70 7.32
CA ALA A 175 -2.30 -13.77 5.90
C ALA A 175 -3.39 -14.82 5.65
N ARG A 176 -3.28 -16.01 6.23
CA ARG A 176 -4.29 -17.06 6.13
C ARG A 176 -5.62 -16.65 6.74
N LEU A 177 -5.58 -16.01 7.92
CA LEU A 177 -6.78 -15.49 8.56
C LEU A 177 -7.46 -14.44 7.67
N LEU A 178 -6.69 -13.50 7.12
CA LEU A 178 -7.20 -12.47 6.25
C LEU A 178 -7.81 -13.04 4.96
N ALA A 179 -7.15 -14.02 4.35
CA ALA A 179 -7.67 -14.72 3.16
C ALA A 179 -9.02 -15.40 3.43
N SER A 180 -9.22 -15.95 4.63
CA SER A 180 -10.49 -16.60 5.00
C SER A 180 -11.63 -15.62 5.27
N GLN A 181 -11.35 -14.34 5.45
CA GLN A 181 -12.31 -13.30 5.83
C GLN A 181 -12.63 -12.31 4.72
N THR A 182 -11.94 -12.37 3.60
CA THR A 182 -12.08 -11.40 2.52
C THR A 182 -12.48 -12.06 1.20
N GLU A 183 -13.33 -11.35 0.44
CA GLU A 183 -13.63 -11.68 -0.96
C GLU A 183 -13.01 -10.64 -1.92
N ASP A 184 -12.26 -9.65 -1.38
CA ASP A 184 -11.58 -8.65 -2.21
C ASP A 184 -10.45 -9.30 -3.03
N PRO A 185 -10.57 -9.34 -4.37
CA PRO A 185 -9.57 -9.96 -5.23
C PRO A 185 -8.19 -9.30 -5.13
N GLY A 186 -8.14 -7.99 -4.87
CA GLY A 186 -6.88 -7.28 -4.71
C GLY A 186 -6.13 -7.72 -3.47
N LEU A 187 -6.86 -7.86 -2.36
CA LEU A 187 -6.31 -8.32 -1.10
C LEU A 187 -5.89 -9.80 -1.17
N LEU A 188 -6.70 -10.67 -1.80
CA LEU A 188 -6.37 -12.07 -2.01
C LEU A 188 -5.10 -12.26 -2.83
N ILE A 189 -4.88 -11.44 -3.86
CA ILE A 189 -3.65 -11.46 -4.66
C ILE A 189 -2.44 -11.15 -3.78
N GLU A 190 -2.49 -10.08 -3.00
CA GLU A 190 -1.38 -9.69 -2.13
C GLU A 190 -1.09 -10.75 -1.06
N VAL A 191 -2.13 -11.35 -0.48
CA VAL A 191 -2.00 -12.46 0.47
C VAL A 191 -1.32 -13.67 -0.18
N ASN A 192 -1.73 -14.06 -1.40
CA ASN A 192 -1.10 -15.18 -2.11
C ASN A 192 0.38 -14.92 -2.38
N TYR A 193 0.77 -13.71 -2.81
CA TYR A 193 2.18 -13.37 -3.00
C TYR A 193 2.98 -13.41 -1.70
N LEU A 194 2.37 -12.96 -0.62
CA LEU A 194 3.00 -12.98 0.70
C LEU A 194 3.24 -14.43 1.15
N LEU A 195 2.23 -15.28 1.05
CA LEU A 195 2.34 -16.71 1.38
C LEU A 195 3.36 -17.42 0.49
N ALA A 196 3.33 -17.18 -0.83
CA ALA A 196 4.31 -17.73 -1.75
C ALA A 196 5.74 -17.32 -1.41
N THR A 197 5.93 -16.05 -1.03
CA THR A 197 7.25 -15.53 -0.63
C THR A 197 7.71 -16.16 0.68
N ALA A 198 6.81 -16.32 1.66
CA ALA A 198 7.12 -16.99 2.93
C ALA A 198 7.51 -18.46 2.71
N ASP A 199 6.75 -19.19 1.90
CA ASP A 199 7.07 -20.57 1.55
C ASP A 199 8.40 -20.67 0.79
N PHE A 200 8.71 -19.71 -0.09
CA PHE A 200 9.99 -19.69 -0.79
C PHE A 200 11.15 -19.43 0.16
N GLN A 201 11.00 -18.56 1.15
CA GLN A 201 12.05 -18.38 2.18
C GLN A 201 12.20 -19.64 3.05
N LYS A 202 11.08 -20.25 3.47
CA LYS A 202 11.13 -21.52 4.20
C LYS A 202 11.86 -22.61 3.40
N LEU A 203 11.61 -22.68 2.09
CA LEU A 203 12.28 -23.62 1.19
C LEU A 203 13.79 -23.40 1.12
N LYS A 204 14.23 -22.14 1.06
CA LYS A 204 15.67 -21.80 1.10
C LYS A 204 16.32 -22.25 2.40
N THR A 205 15.71 -21.90 3.55
CA THR A 205 16.21 -22.31 4.86
C THR A 205 16.28 -23.84 4.98
N LEU A 206 15.23 -24.55 4.54
CA LEU A 206 15.22 -26.01 4.57
C LEU A 206 16.36 -26.62 3.75
N GLN A 207 16.67 -26.08 2.56
CA GLN A 207 17.77 -26.59 1.73
C GLN A 207 19.15 -26.18 2.27
N GLU A 208 19.26 -25.07 2.97
CA GLU A 208 20.50 -24.67 3.69
C GLU A 208 20.78 -25.60 4.89
N GLU A 209 19.74 -25.95 5.66
CA GLU A 209 19.84 -26.86 6.81
C GLU A 209 20.04 -28.31 6.36
N HIS A 210 19.48 -28.71 5.22
CA HIS A 210 19.53 -30.05 4.66
C HIS A 210 20.11 -30.03 3.23
N PRO A 211 21.43 -29.87 3.04
CA PRO A 211 22.02 -29.77 1.69
C PRO A 211 21.82 -31.00 0.80
N ARG A 212 21.56 -32.16 1.40
CA ARG A 212 21.23 -33.43 0.71
C ARG A 212 19.79 -33.84 0.90
N TRP A 213 18.88 -32.85 0.85
CA TRP A 213 17.44 -33.04 1.03
C TRP A 213 16.83 -34.10 0.09
N ASP A 214 17.41 -34.27 -1.10
CA ASP A 214 16.99 -35.21 -2.13
C ASP A 214 17.27 -36.68 -1.79
N GLU A 215 18.26 -36.92 -0.92
CA GLU A 215 18.58 -38.24 -0.37
C GLU A 215 17.84 -38.53 0.96
N ASP A 216 17.22 -37.54 1.56
CA ASP A 216 16.53 -37.62 2.86
C ASP A 216 15.05 -37.89 2.68
N ASP A 217 14.62 -39.10 3.04
CA ASP A 217 13.22 -39.56 2.87
C ASP A 217 12.22 -38.83 3.80
N GLU A 218 12.69 -38.18 4.87
CA GLU A 218 11.84 -37.38 5.77
C GLU A 218 11.71 -35.94 5.26
N VAL A 219 12.79 -35.34 4.76
CA VAL A 219 12.84 -33.95 4.33
C VAL A 219 12.29 -33.74 2.91
N ARG A 220 12.56 -34.67 2.00
CA ARG A 220 12.15 -34.57 0.59
C ARG A 220 10.66 -34.35 0.39
N PRO A 221 9.73 -35.05 1.09
CA PRO A 221 8.31 -34.82 0.96
C PRO A 221 7.90 -33.42 1.41
N GLU A 222 8.41 -32.93 2.56
CA GLU A 222 8.13 -31.58 3.06
C GLU A 222 8.62 -30.50 2.09
N ARG A 223 9.85 -30.66 1.60
CA ARG A 223 10.46 -29.75 0.61
C ARG A 223 9.58 -29.65 -0.64
N ASN A 224 9.13 -30.77 -1.17
CA ASN A 224 8.31 -30.81 -2.39
C ASN A 224 6.91 -30.20 -2.14
N GLU A 225 6.31 -30.45 -0.99
CA GLU A 225 5.03 -29.83 -0.61
C GLU A 225 5.16 -28.30 -0.56
N ILE A 226 6.19 -27.76 0.09
CA ILE A 226 6.43 -26.31 0.16
C ILE A 226 6.65 -25.75 -1.25
N PHE A 227 7.45 -26.42 -2.09
CA PHE A 227 7.73 -26.00 -3.46
C PHE A 227 6.44 -25.89 -4.29
N HIS A 228 5.61 -26.93 -4.31
CA HIS A 228 4.37 -26.95 -5.09
C HIS A 228 3.39 -25.89 -4.56
N ARG A 229 3.25 -25.74 -3.25
CA ARG A 229 2.37 -24.73 -2.65
C ARG A 229 2.82 -23.32 -3.01
N ALA A 230 4.11 -23.01 -2.93
CA ALA A 230 4.64 -21.72 -3.35
C ALA A 230 4.42 -21.46 -4.85
N LEU A 231 4.61 -22.48 -5.67
CA LEU A 231 4.40 -22.40 -7.12
C LEU A 231 2.94 -22.10 -7.46
N ASP A 232 1.99 -22.82 -6.85
CA ASP A 232 0.56 -22.62 -7.06
C ASP A 232 0.15 -21.19 -6.66
N GLN A 233 0.65 -20.69 -5.53
CA GLN A 233 0.36 -19.35 -5.04
C GLN A 233 0.95 -18.26 -5.95
N PHE A 234 2.17 -18.43 -6.49
CA PHE A 234 2.74 -17.50 -7.48
C PHE A 234 1.96 -17.52 -8.80
N LEU A 235 1.53 -18.69 -9.27
CA LEU A 235 0.80 -18.80 -10.52
C LEU A 235 -0.67 -18.37 -10.43
N TRP A 236 -1.27 -18.41 -9.25
CA TRP A 236 -2.68 -18.09 -9.05
C TRP A 236 -3.11 -16.74 -9.66
N PRO A 237 -2.38 -15.60 -9.46
CA PRO A 237 -2.76 -14.33 -10.07
C PRO A 237 -2.69 -14.36 -11.61
N HIS A 238 -1.72 -15.06 -12.18
CA HIS A 238 -1.63 -15.22 -13.64
C HIS A 238 -2.83 -16.01 -14.19
N LEU A 239 -3.25 -17.07 -13.52
CA LEU A 239 -4.34 -17.94 -13.97
C LEU A 239 -5.72 -17.26 -13.83
N PHE A 240 -5.96 -16.48 -12.80
CA PHE A 240 -7.28 -15.94 -12.47
C PHE A 240 -7.41 -14.41 -12.65
N HIS A 241 -6.30 -13.68 -12.80
CA HIS A 241 -6.27 -12.23 -12.89
C HIS A 241 -5.36 -11.71 -14.02
N ALA A 242 -5.27 -12.43 -15.13
CA ALA A 242 -4.39 -12.12 -16.28
C ALA A 242 -4.62 -10.71 -16.87
N THR A 243 -5.82 -10.13 -16.72
CA THR A 243 -6.13 -8.77 -17.16
C THR A 243 -5.42 -7.68 -16.33
N ARG A 244 -4.89 -8.02 -15.17
CA ARG A 244 -4.05 -7.13 -14.36
C ARG A 244 -2.59 -7.45 -14.67
N GLU A 245 -2.09 -6.94 -15.78
CA GLU A 245 -0.80 -7.33 -16.38
C GLU A 245 0.38 -7.31 -15.40
N GLU A 246 0.59 -6.21 -14.66
CA GLU A 246 1.68 -6.12 -13.68
C GLU A 246 1.58 -7.16 -12.55
N VAL A 247 0.36 -7.44 -12.12
CA VAL A 247 0.11 -8.45 -11.10
C VAL A 247 0.40 -9.84 -11.63
N ALA A 248 -0.16 -10.20 -12.79
CA ALA A 248 0.05 -11.51 -13.40
C ALA A 248 1.53 -11.75 -13.76
N ALA A 249 2.21 -10.72 -14.27
CA ALA A 249 3.64 -10.76 -14.57
C ALA A 249 4.50 -11.00 -13.33
N ARG A 250 4.18 -10.33 -12.21
CA ARG A 250 4.84 -10.57 -10.92
C ARG A 250 4.76 -12.04 -10.49
N GLY A 251 3.60 -12.67 -10.70
CA GLY A 251 3.40 -14.08 -10.39
C GLY A 251 4.28 -15.00 -11.22
N LEU A 252 4.30 -14.80 -12.54
CA LEU A 252 5.18 -15.56 -13.43
C LEU A 252 6.66 -15.37 -13.10
N ALA A 253 7.08 -14.15 -12.74
CA ALA A 253 8.44 -13.86 -12.31
C ALA A 253 8.80 -14.61 -11.02
N GLY A 254 7.88 -14.65 -10.03
CA GLY A 254 8.06 -15.43 -8.81
C GLY A 254 8.18 -16.93 -9.08
N ALA A 255 7.31 -17.49 -9.92
CA ALA A 255 7.36 -18.88 -10.34
C ALA A 255 8.68 -19.23 -11.08
N ALA A 256 9.14 -18.34 -11.97
CA ALA A 256 10.42 -18.50 -12.65
C ALA A 256 11.60 -18.52 -11.67
N GLY A 257 11.58 -17.62 -10.68
CA GLY A 257 12.59 -17.58 -9.61
C GLY A 257 12.60 -18.86 -8.78
N LEU A 258 11.43 -19.43 -8.48
CA LEU A 258 11.29 -20.69 -7.75
C LEU A 258 11.86 -21.87 -8.56
N TYR A 259 11.54 -21.97 -9.87
CA TYR A 259 12.13 -22.99 -10.76
C TYR A 259 13.65 -22.85 -10.89
N LEU A 260 14.15 -21.61 -11.04
CA LEU A 260 15.59 -21.38 -11.10
C LEU A 260 16.29 -21.84 -9.82
N PHE A 261 15.72 -21.55 -8.66
CA PHE A 261 16.23 -22.00 -7.36
C PHE A 261 16.23 -23.54 -7.25
N ALA A 262 15.22 -24.20 -7.82
CA ALA A 262 15.16 -25.66 -7.85
C ALA A 262 16.12 -26.30 -8.87
N GLY A 263 16.85 -25.52 -9.67
CA GLY A 263 17.71 -26.01 -10.75
C GLY A 263 16.97 -26.40 -12.02
N GLU A 264 15.65 -26.14 -12.08
CA GLU A 264 14.80 -26.43 -13.23
C GLU A 264 14.88 -25.31 -14.28
N ILE A 265 16.04 -25.15 -14.91
CA ILE A 265 16.37 -24.04 -15.80
C ILE A 265 15.39 -23.91 -16.95
N GLU A 266 15.00 -25.04 -17.60
CA GLU A 266 14.08 -25.00 -18.74
C GLU A 266 12.66 -24.56 -18.32
N ALA A 267 12.18 -24.96 -17.15
CA ALA A 267 10.92 -24.47 -16.59
C ALA A 267 10.97 -22.97 -16.29
N ALA A 268 12.07 -22.48 -15.71
CA ALA A 268 12.29 -21.05 -15.47
C ALA A 268 12.30 -20.26 -16.78
N ARG A 269 13.02 -20.76 -17.82
CA ARG A 269 13.06 -20.16 -19.14
C ARG A 269 11.68 -20.07 -19.80
N SER A 270 10.89 -21.14 -19.71
CA SER A 270 9.52 -21.13 -20.21
C SER A 270 8.70 -20.00 -19.57
N ARG A 271 8.80 -19.79 -18.24
CA ARG A 271 8.11 -18.69 -17.56
C ARG A 271 8.63 -17.32 -17.99
N TRP A 272 9.95 -17.14 -18.21
CA TRP A 272 10.49 -15.91 -18.77
C TRP A 272 10.03 -15.64 -20.21
N GLN A 273 9.88 -16.66 -21.03
CA GLN A 273 9.32 -16.53 -22.39
C GLN A 273 7.85 -16.12 -22.34
N ASP A 274 7.05 -16.71 -21.42
CA ASP A 274 5.67 -16.31 -21.17
C ASP A 274 5.58 -14.83 -20.76
N LEU A 275 6.46 -14.37 -19.86
CA LEU A 275 6.54 -12.96 -19.44
C LEU A 275 6.77 -12.01 -20.62
N VAL A 276 7.74 -12.34 -21.48
CA VAL A 276 8.08 -11.49 -22.64
C VAL A 276 6.97 -11.48 -23.68
N HIS A 277 6.23 -12.59 -23.83
CA HIS A 277 5.19 -12.74 -24.83
C HIS A 277 3.84 -12.18 -24.37
N LEU A 278 3.44 -12.49 -23.13
CA LEU A 278 2.11 -12.17 -22.63
C LEU A 278 2.03 -10.78 -21.97
N TYR A 279 3.13 -10.29 -21.39
CA TYR A 279 3.18 -9.04 -20.63
C TYR A 279 4.35 -8.14 -21.03
N PRO A 280 4.53 -7.84 -22.33
CA PRO A 280 5.74 -7.21 -22.90
C PRO A 280 6.10 -5.83 -22.34
N GLU A 281 5.09 -5.09 -21.85
CA GLU A 281 5.22 -3.72 -21.36
C GLU A 281 5.59 -3.64 -19.87
N THR A 282 5.63 -4.78 -19.16
CA THR A 282 5.95 -4.81 -17.73
C THR A 282 7.45 -4.74 -17.46
N THR A 283 7.82 -4.28 -16.26
CA THR A 283 9.21 -4.30 -15.79
C THR A 283 9.75 -5.74 -15.72
N PHE A 284 8.91 -6.69 -15.34
CA PHE A 284 9.24 -8.12 -15.27
C PHE A 284 9.62 -8.72 -16.62
N ALA A 285 8.97 -8.29 -17.71
CA ALA A 285 9.34 -8.73 -19.06
C ALA A 285 10.72 -8.21 -19.48
N THR A 286 11.09 -7.01 -19.05
CA THR A 286 12.42 -6.44 -19.31
C THR A 286 13.51 -7.23 -18.58
N GLU A 287 13.28 -7.59 -17.31
CA GLU A 287 14.16 -8.45 -16.55
C GLU A 287 14.25 -9.85 -17.15
N ALA A 288 13.12 -10.45 -17.55
CA ALA A 288 13.06 -11.76 -18.20
C ALA A 288 13.88 -11.81 -19.49
N LYS A 289 13.84 -10.75 -20.33
CA LYS A 289 14.71 -10.65 -21.53
C LYS A 289 16.20 -10.73 -21.19
N THR A 290 16.60 -10.17 -20.07
CA THR A 290 17.98 -10.24 -19.58
C THR A 290 18.32 -11.64 -19.08
N LEU A 291 17.44 -12.24 -18.28
CA LEU A 291 17.63 -13.60 -17.74
C LEU A 291 17.67 -14.67 -18.84
N LEU A 292 16.87 -14.56 -19.88
CA LEU A 292 16.93 -15.44 -21.04
C LEU A 292 18.30 -15.42 -21.77
N LYS A 293 19.00 -14.28 -21.78
CA LYS A 293 20.34 -14.16 -22.35
C LYS A 293 21.42 -14.77 -21.47
N THR A 294 21.27 -14.61 -20.15
CA THR A 294 22.27 -15.13 -19.18
C THR A 294 22.14 -16.62 -18.91
N HIS A 295 20.95 -17.19 -19.19
CA HIS A 295 20.68 -18.63 -19.05
C HIS A 295 20.25 -19.20 -20.42
N PRO A 296 21.18 -19.40 -21.37
CA PRO A 296 20.83 -19.98 -22.68
C PRO A 296 20.34 -21.42 -22.52
N SER A 297 19.47 -21.89 -23.44
CA SER A 297 19.10 -23.32 -23.47
C SER A 297 20.34 -24.17 -23.62
N PRO A 298 20.45 -25.30 -22.90
CA PRO A 298 21.51 -26.26 -23.16
C PRO A 298 21.41 -26.66 -24.64
N THR A 299 22.48 -26.38 -25.38
CA THR A 299 22.58 -26.78 -26.79
C THR A 299 22.47 -28.29 -26.82
N THR A 300 21.39 -28.83 -27.40
CA THR A 300 21.33 -30.24 -27.76
C THR A 300 22.52 -30.52 -28.66
N ALA A 301 23.51 -31.23 -28.11
CA ALA A 301 24.63 -31.71 -28.92
C ALA A 301 24.01 -32.45 -30.12
N PRO A 302 24.48 -32.21 -31.34
CA PRO A 302 24.00 -32.97 -32.48
C PRO A 302 24.20 -34.47 -32.18
N THR A 303 23.12 -35.21 -32.17
CA THR A 303 23.19 -36.67 -32.18
C THR A 303 24.02 -37.04 -33.40
N ASP A 304 25.28 -37.44 -33.18
CA ASP A 304 26.07 -38.07 -34.22
C ASP A 304 25.25 -39.25 -34.74
N THR A 305 24.64 -39.06 -35.86
CA THR A 305 24.11 -40.14 -36.70
C THR A 305 25.33 -40.89 -37.18
N GLU A 306 25.65 -41.97 -36.50
CA GLU A 306 26.57 -43.00 -37.04
C GLU A 306 26.06 -43.51 -38.35
N PRO A 307 26.96 -43.75 -39.31
CA PRO A 307 26.62 -44.22 -40.67
C PRO A 307 26.15 -45.68 -40.75
#